data_91f79eef1f7ed1ea20b9a1a209c9db68
#
_entry.id   91f79eef1f7ed1ea20b9a1a209c9db68
#
_cell.length_a   1.000
_cell.length_b   1.000
_cell.length_c   1.000
_cell.angle_alpha   90.00
_cell.angle_beta   90.00
_cell.angle_gamma   90.00
#
_symmetry.space_group_name_H-M   'P 1'
#
loop_
_entity.id
_entity.type
_entity.pdbx_description
1 polymer ?
#
loop_
_entity_poly.entity_id
_entity_poly.type
_entity_poly.pdbx_seq_one_letter_code
_entity_poly.pdbx_strand_id
1 'polypeptide(L)'
;ATGAAFFTTTGTASFDVTNKQGQTILFKQGESGGLRDLPLSRKPTPIGRMASATSNLGVSFALTANPNNAMQIIGSGQNAMLVFSKNFTGFGGADELTVTIEATQAGNGSYNAAADVSRDIKIKKPGKNAFFDERRMDPRYTKERDKFARKLFAKKNLKGLIDLDGDGSITVNDAKLLFDSDDFDSDGDGVSNFMERAFGGDSLSSDSKDTLPRSIKKNDGKQRITFQKYSATYNTEGIEYIVERSTDLRTWTTSGVTQVDLNGPSTAGKGVDAGGGMERVLYETSATRNASGGKQFLRVRVRTK
;
A
#
# COMPACT_ATOMS: atom_id res chain seq x y z
N ALA A 1 -5.63 -84.43 -16.93
CA ALA A 1 -6.19 -83.61 -15.80
C ALA A 1 -5.36 -82.37 -15.67
N THR A 2 -5.90 -81.19 -16.08
CA THR A 2 -5.31 -79.89 -16.00
C THR A 2 -5.75 -79.22 -14.71
N GLY A 3 -4.82 -79.06 -13.77
CA GLY A 3 -5.07 -78.32 -12.53
C GLY A 3 -5.06 -76.79 -12.79
N ALA A 4 -6.19 -76.14 -12.47
CA ALA A 4 -6.26 -74.73 -12.46
C ALA A 4 -5.68 -74.22 -11.13
N ALA A 5 -4.64 -73.40 -11.20
CA ALA A 5 -4.12 -72.65 -10.03
C ALA A 5 -5.03 -71.46 -9.75
N PHE A 6 -5.71 -71.44 -8.60
CA PHE A 6 -6.40 -70.30 -8.11
C PHE A 6 -5.40 -69.44 -7.35
N PHE A 7 -5.14 -68.26 -7.89
CA PHE A 7 -4.50 -67.22 -7.13
C PHE A 7 -5.56 -66.42 -6.34
N THR A 8 -5.64 -66.64 -5.07
CA THR A 8 -6.38 -65.76 -4.17
C THR A 8 -5.49 -64.61 -3.81
N THR A 9 -5.57 -63.50 -4.53
CA THR A 9 -5.03 -62.22 -4.09
C THR A 9 -6.07 -61.54 -3.23
N THR A 10 -5.94 -61.64 -1.89
CA THR A 10 -6.64 -60.76 -0.95
C THR A 10 -5.92 -59.41 -0.91
N GLY A 11 -5.97 -58.68 -1.98
CA GLY A 11 -5.61 -57.29 -2.03
C GLY A 11 -6.89 -56.47 -2.20
N THR A 12 -7.34 -55.80 -1.17
CA THR A 12 -8.36 -54.77 -1.29
C THR A 12 -7.70 -53.59 -2.02
N ALA A 13 -7.82 -53.54 -3.33
CA ALA A 13 -7.56 -52.33 -4.09
C ALA A 13 -8.75 -51.38 -3.84
N SER A 14 -8.60 -50.47 -2.95
CA SER A 14 -9.53 -49.34 -2.84
C SER A 14 -9.25 -48.39 -3.99
N PHE A 15 -10.08 -48.42 -5.01
CA PHE A 15 -10.11 -47.37 -6.02
C PHE A 15 -10.92 -46.22 -5.48
N ASP A 16 -10.25 -45.23 -4.93
CA ASP A 16 -10.88 -43.93 -4.65
C ASP A 16 -11.13 -43.20 -5.99
N VAL A 17 -12.25 -43.49 -6.61
CA VAL A 17 -12.75 -42.69 -7.72
C VAL A 17 -13.35 -41.44 -7.12
N THR A 18 -12.53 -40.50 -6.69
CA THR A 18 -13.00 -39.17 -6.34
C THR A 18 -13.42 -38.46 -7.64
N ASN A 19 -14.71 -38.49 -7.92
CA ASN A 19 -15.29 -37.75 -9.04
C ASN A 19 -15.30 -36.25 -8.67
N LYS A 20 -14.13 -35.61 -8.82
CA LYS A 20 -13.96 -34.19 -8.51
C LYS A 20 -14.78 -33.35 -9.49
N GLN A 21 -15.42 -32.33 -8.96
CA GLN A 21 -16.19 -31.37 -9.76
C GLN A 21 -15.26 -30.45 -10.56
N GLY A 22 -15.68 -30.07 -11.77
CA GLY A 22 -15.03 -29.02 -12.54
C GLY A 22 -15.26 -27.65 -11.93
N GLN A 23 -14.30 -26.74 -12.10
CA GLN A 23 -14.43 -25.33 -11.70
C GLN A 23 -13.77 -24.43 -12.71
N THR A 24 -14.10 -23.15 -12.67
CA THR A 24 -13.54 -22.10 -13.52
C THR A 24 -13.17 -20.89 -12.70
N ILE A 25 -12.15 -20.15 -13.17
CA ILE A 25 -11.81 -18.84 -12.61
C ILE A 25 -12.53 -17.75 -13.41
N LEU A 26 -13.25 -16.90 -12.72
CA LEU A 26 -13.90 -15.72 -13.26
C LEU A 26 -13.06 -14.51 -12.89
N PHE A 27 -12.46 -13.85 -13.88
CA PHE A 27 -11.70 -12.62 -13.70
C PHE A 27 -12.61 -11.45 -14.05
N LYS A 28 -12.89 -10.55 -13.10
CA LYS A 28 -13.70 -9.36 -13.32
C LYS A 28 -12.97 -8.39 -14.24
N GLN A 29 -13.62 -7.95 -15.29
CA GLN A 29 -13.04 -7.06 -16.29
C GLN A 29 -13.76 -5.71 -16.29
N GLY A 30 -12.99 -4.63 -16.36
CA GLY A 30 -13.32 -3.34 -17.00
C GLY A 30 -14.31 -2.39 -16.33
N GLU A 31 -15.23 -2.84 -15.52
CA GLU A 31 -16.17 -1.96 -14.84
C GLU A 31 -15.95 -1.96 -13.33
N SER A 32 -16.59 -1.06 -12.62
CA SER A 32 -16.42 -0.81 -11.18
C SER A 32 -15.86 -2.00 -10.38
N GLY A 33 -14.53 -2.06 -10.19
CA GLY A 33 -13.82 -3.10 -9.43
C GLY A 33 -13.02 -4.12 -10.24
N GLY A 34 -12.93 -4.02 -11.57
CA GLY A 34 -12.07 -4.88 -12.40
C GLY A 34 -10.65 -4.33 -12.61
N LEU A 35 -9.77 -5.18 -13.12
CA LEU A 35 -8.42 -4.79 -13.55
C LEU A 35 -8.50 -3.77 -14.69
N ARG A 36 -7.85 -2.64 -14.51
CA ARG A 36 -7.74 -1.56 -15.50
C ARG A 36 -6.28 -1.28 -15.79
N ASP A 37 -6.05 -0.59 -16.92
CA ASP A 37 -4.76 0.07 -17.13
C ASP A 37 -4.46 0.95 -15.92
N LEU A 38 -3.28 0.76 -15.35
CA LEU A 38 -2.85 1.49 -14.18
C LEU A 38 -1.98 2.66 -14.61
N PRO A 39 -2.30 3.89 -14.22
CA PRO A 39 -1.26 4.90 -14.14
C PRO A 39 -0.21 4.41 -13.15
N LEU A 40 1.00 4.87 -13.33
CA LEU A 40 2.08 4.59 -12.40
C LEU A 40 1.71 5.24 -11.05
N SER A 41 1.28 4.42 -10.12
CA SER A 41 0.83 4.81 -8.79
C SER A 41 1.54 3.95 -7.75
N ARG A 42 1.93 4.55 -6.64
CA ARG A 42 2.52 3.84 -5.50
C ARG A 42 1.48 3.16 -4.62
N LYS A 43 0.20 3.43 -4.86
CA LYS A 43 -0.89 2.82 -4.11
C LYS A 43 -1.06 1.36 -4.45
N PRO A 44 -1.12 0.49 -3.44
CA PRO A 44 -1.46 -0.91 -3.65
C PRO A 44 -2.84 -1.05 -4.31
N THR A 45 -2.88 -1.74 -5.45
CA THR A 45 -4.13 -2.04 -6.14
C THR A 45 -4.63 -3.40 -5.66
N PRO A 46 -5.81 -3.49 -5.00
CA PRO A 46 -6.33 -4.76 -4.55
C PRO A 46 -6.72 -5.64 -5.74
N ILE A 47 -6.04 -6.78 -5.91
CA ILE A 47 -6.34 -7.76 -6.95
C ILE A 47 -7.03 -9.01 -6.42
N GLY A 48 -6.93 -9.27 -5.12
CA GLY A 48 -7.43 -10.49 -4.50
C GLY A 48 -8.94 -10.72 -4.64
N ARG A 49 -9.71 -9.66 -4.89
CA ARG A 49 -11.16 -9.74 -5.13
C ARG A 49 -11.55 -9.60 -6.60
N MET A 50 -10.57 -9.47 -7.48
CA MET A 50 -10.80 -9.31 -8.92
C MET A 50 -11.00 -10.64 -9.64
N ALA A 51 -10.58 -11.76 -9.02
CA ALA A 51 -10.85 -13.09 -9.51
C ALA A 51 -11.51 -13.94 -8.44
N SER A 52 -12.38 -14.84 -8.86
CA SER A 52 -13.05 -15.83 -8.00
C SER A 52 -13.18 -17.15 -8.73
N ALA A 53 -13.06 -18.25 -8.00
CA ALA A 53 -13.37 -19.58 -8.53
C ALA A 53 -14.86 -19.88 -8.32
N THR A 54 -15.48 -20.59 -9.25
CA THR A 54 -16.88 -21.04 -9.12
C THR A 54 -17.10 -21.98 -7.93
N SER A 55 -16.03 -22.62 -7.45
CA SER A 55 -16.03 -23.44 -6.23
C SER A 55 -15.95 -22.63 -4.94
N ASN A 56 -15.78 -21.31 -4.98
CA ASN A 56 -15.45 -20.44 -3.85
C ASN A 56 -14.11 -20.74 -3.17
N LEU A 57 -13.25 -21.55 -3.75
CA LEU A 57 -11.89 -21.77 -3.29
C LEU A 57 -11.02 -20.52 -3.57
N GLY A 58 -10.00 -20.33 -2.74
CA GLY A 58 -9.10 -19.18 -2.85
C GLY A 58 -8.32 -19.23 -4.17
N VAL A 59 -8.23 -18.09 -4.85
CA VAL A 59 -7.46 -17.89 -6.07
C VAL A 59 -6.09 -17.34 -5.70
N SER A 60 -5.04 -17.85 -6.33
CA SER A 60 -3.67 -17.36 -6.23
C SER A 60 -3.32 -16.51 -7.45
N PHE A 61 -2.39 -15.56 -7.28
CA PHE A 61 -1.98 -14.65 -8.35
C PHE A 61 -0.47 -14.68 -8.53
N ALA A 62 -0.04 -14.64 -9.78
CA ALA A 62 1.37 -14.53 -10.18
C ALA A 62 1.54 -13.49 -11.30
N LEU A 63 2.74 -12.97 -11.47
CA LEU A 63 3.13 -12.17 -12.64
C LEU A 63 3.85 -13.07 -13.63
N THR A 64 3.25 -13.32 -14.79
CA THR A 64 3.83 -14.15 -15.86
C THR A 64 4.59 -13.32 -16.88
N ALA A 65 4.24 -12.04 -17.03
CA ALA A 65 5.06 -11.04 -17.71
C ALA A 65 5.20 -9.81 -16.82
N ASN A 66 6.44 -9.39 -16.56
CA ASN A 66 6.74 -8.24 -15.68
C ASN A 66 8.00 -7.52 -16.19
N PRO A 67 7.89 -6.82 -17.34
CA PRO A 67 9.04 -6.15 -17.94
C PRO A 67 9.62 -5.12 -16.97
N ASN A 68 10.95 -5.05 -16.95
CA ASN A 68 11.72 -4.10 -16.14
C ASN A 68 11.41 -4.17 -14.62
N ASN A 69 10.90 -5.31 -14.15
CA ASN A 69 10.46 -5.49 -12.76
C ASN A 69 9.44 -4.41 -12.31
N ALA A 70 8.52 -4.04 -13.20
CA ALA A 70 7.62 -2.92 -12.97
C ALA A 70 6.72 -3.10 -11.75
N MET A 71 6.22 -4.31 -11.54
CA MET A 71 5.25 -4.61 -10.50
C MET A 71 5.71 -5.75 -9.59
N GLN A 72 5.09 -5.86 -8.44
CA GLN A 72 5.15 -7.04 -7.56
C GLN A 72 3.78 -7.30 -6.94
N ILE A 73 3.49 -8.55 -6.62
CA ILE A 73 2.32 -8.95 -5.85
C ILE A 73 2.74 -9.14 -4.40
N ILE A 74 2.00 -8.51 -3.49
CA ILE A 74 2.16 -8.67 -2.05
C ILE A 74 0.86 -9.19 -1.44
N GLY A 75 0.98 -9.94 -0.35
CA GLY A 75 -0.16 -10.68 0.20
C GLY A 75 -0.54 -11.89 -0.65
N SER A 76 -1.62 -12.55 -0.31
CA SER A 76 -2.13 -13.75 -0.99
C SER A 76 -3.64 -13.85 -0.94
N GLY A 77 -4.24 -14.67 -1.83
CA GLY A 77 -5.67 -14.90 -1.88
C GLY A 77 -6.47 -13.60 -1.97
N GLN A 78 -7.48 -13.42 -1.14
CA GLN A 78 -8.33 -12.23 -1.13
C GLN A 78 -7.61 -10.95 -0.68
N ASN A 79 -6.45 -11.07 -0.04
CA ASN A 79 -5.62 -9.94 0.40
C ASN A 79 -4.47 -9.63 -0.58
N ALA A 80 -4.43 -10.26 -1.75
CA ALA A 80 -3.43 -10.00 -2.75
C ALA A 80 -3.56 -8.58 -3.29
N MET A 81 -2.42 -7.87 -3.35
CA MET A 81 -2.30 -6.49 -3.82
C MET A 81 -1.22 -6.43 -4.89
N LEU A 82 -1.47 -5.68 -5.94
CA LEU A 82 -0.50 -5.32 -6.95
C LEU A 82 0.12 -3.98 -6.58
N VAL A 83 1.43 -3.93 -6.49
CA VAL A 83 2.17 -2.71 -6.14
C VAL A 83 3.31 -2.47 -7.11
N PHE A 84 3.73 -1.21 -7.24
CA PHE A 84 4.96 -0.90 -7.96
C PHE A 84 6.16 -1.49 -7.24
N SER A 85 7.01 -2.15 -8.02
CA SER A 85 8.25 -2.72 -7.51
C SER A 85 9.27 -1.62 -7.22
N LYS A 86 9.90 -1.69 -6.04
CA LYS A 86 11.08 -0.85 -5.74
C LYS A 86 12.27 -1.12 -6.66
N ASN A 87 12.27 -2.27 -7.32
CA ASN A 87 13.30 -2.69 -8.28
C ASN A 87 12.92 -2.33 -9.72
N PHE A 88 11.95 -1.46 -9.93
CA PHE A 88 11.57 -1.00 -11.26
C PHE A 88 12.71 -0.23 -11.92
N THR A 89 13.17 -0.69 -13.07
CA THR A 89 14.32 -0.12 -13.80
C THR A 89 13.92 0.91 -14.86
N GLY A 90 12.64 1.31 -14.87
CA GLY A 90 12.15 2.34 -15.81
C GLY A 90 11.52 1.73 -17.07
N PHE A 91 11.06 2.61 -17.96
CA PHE A 91 10.31 2.23 -19.16
C PHE A 91 11.18 1.77 -20.34
N GLY A 92 12.52 1.85 -20.25
CA GLY A 92 13.42 1.41 -21.32
C GLY A 92 13.18 2.10 -22.68
N GLY A 93 12.64 3.32 -22.68
CA GLY A 93 12.29 4.06 -23.89
C GLY A 93 10.85 3.85 -24.37
N ALA A 94 10.10 2.91 -23.81
CA ALA A 94 8.68 2.70 -24.12
C ALA A 94 7.79 3.74 -23.43
N ASP A 95 6.64 4.04 -24.01
CA ASP A 95 5.62 4.90 -23.39
C ASP A 95 4.64 4.13 -22.49
N GLU A 96 4.58 2.83 -22.67
CA GLU A 96 3.81 1.92 -21.82
C GLU A 96 4.52 0.56 -21.68
N LEU A 97 4.24 -0.13 -20.58
CA LEU A 97 4.64 -1.51 -20.33
C LEU A 97 3.39 -2.36 -20.13
N THR A 98 3.39 -3.57 -20.66
CA THR A 98 2.33 -4.54 -20.40
C THR A 98 2.80 -5.55 -19.36
N VAL A 99 2.06 -5.62 -18.25
CA VAL A 99 2.27 -6.62 -17.19
C VAL A 99 1.14 -7.62 -17.25
N THR A 100 1.44 -8.91 -17.23
CA THR A 100 0.44 -9.99 -17.25
C THR A 100 0.30 -10.58 -15.85
N ILE A 101 -0.92 -10.57 -15.34
CA ILE A 101 -1.31 -11.24 -14.10
C ILE A 101 -2.01 -12.54 -14.45
N GLU A 102 -1.57 -13.61 -13.86
CA GLU A 102 -2.18 -14.95 -13.95
C GLU A 102 -2.88 -15.27 -12.63
N ALA A 103 -4.11 -15.76 -12.74
CA ALA A 103 -4.90 -16.27 -11.65
C ALA A 103 -5.00 -17.79 -11.76
N THR A 104 -4.64 -18.48 -10.68
CA THR A 104 -4.58 -19.95 -10.61
C THR A 104 -5.40 -20.48 -9.44
N GLN A 105 -5.93 -21.70 -9.58
CA GLN A 105 -6.64 -22.40 -8.52
C GLN A 105 -6.39 -23.91 -8.62
N ALA A 106 -5.66 -24.46 -7.65
CA ALA A 106 -5.13 -25.83 -7.69
C ALA A 106 -6.17 -26.94 -7.43
N GLY A 107 -7.41 -26.60 -7.10
CA GLY A 107 -8.42 -27.57 -6.65
C GLY A 107 -8.21 -28.05 -5.21
N ASN A 108 -8.93 -29.07 -4.86
CA ASN A 108 -8.84 -29.75 -3.58
C ASN A 108 -9.40 -31.20 -3.67
N GLY A 109 -9.79 -31.82 -2.56
CA GLY A 109 -10.40 -33.15 -2.55
C GLY A 109 -11.69 -33.25 -3.36
N SER A 110 -12.48 -32.17 -3.46
CA SER A 110 -13.80 -32.12 -4.11
C SER A 110 -13.80 -31.49 -5.49
N TYR A 111 -12.80 -30.67 -5.84
CA TYR A 111 -12.72 -29.95 -7.10
C TYR A 111 -11.42 -30.22 -7.83
N ASN A 112 -11.47 -30.33 -9.14
CA ASN A 112 -10.29 -30.33 -10.01
C ASN A 112 -9.62 -28.94 -9.99
N ALA A 113 -8.36 -28.85 -10.41
CA ALA A 113 -7.75 -27.57 -10.70
C ALA A 113 -8.57 -26.82 -11.77
N ALA A 114 -8.67 -25.51 -11.64
CA ALA A 114 -9.24 -24.67 -12.69
C ALA A 114 -8.19 -24.43 -13.78
N ALA A 115 -8.62 -24.17 -15.01
CA ALA A 115 -7.76 -23.59 -16.01
C ALA A 115 -7.28 -22.21 -15.58
N ASP A 116 -5.99 -21.92 -15.75
CA ASP A 116 -5.39 -20.65 -15.42
C ASP A 116 -5.96 -19.53 -16.31
N VAL A 117 -6.14 -18.34 -15.76
CA VAL A 117 -6.67 -17.21 -16.49
C VAL A 117 -5.72 -16.01 -16.34
N SER A 118 -5.20 -15.54 -17.47
CA SER A 118 -4.30 -14.39 -17.52
C SER A 118 -5.02 -13.13 -17.95
N ARG A 119 -4.53 -11.98 -17.46
CA ARG A 119 -4.98 -10.62 -17.84
C ARG A 119 -3.80 -9.67 -17.94
N ASP A 120 -3.82 -8.89 -19.00
CA ASP A 120 -2.86 -7.84 -19.25
C ASP A 120 -3.30 -6.53 -18.62
N ILE A 121 -2.34 -5.83 -18.04
CA ILE A 121 -2.49 -4.48 -17.52
C ILE A 121 -1.45 -3.61 -18.20
N LYS A 122 -1.87 -2.49 -18.75
CA LYS A 122 -0.97 -1.49 -19.30
C LYS A 122 -0.58 -0.50 -18.22
N ILE A 123 0.73 -0.32 -18.07
CA ILE A 123 1.32 0.68 -17.20
C ILE A 123 1.83 1.79 -18.11
N LYS A 124 1.23 2.97 -18.03
CA LYS A 124 1.60 4.09 -18.88
C LYS A 124 2.72 4.90 -18.23
N LYS A 125 3.72 5.21 -19.04
CA LYS A 125 4.75 6.16 -18.66
C LYS A 125 4.10 7.49 -18.31
N PRO A 126 4.42 8.06 -17.16
CA PRO A 126 3.98 9.41 -16.83
C PRO A 126 4.51 10.37 -17.90
N GLY A 127 3.73 11.38 -18.27
CA GLY A 127 4.24 12.50 -19.08
C GLY A 127 5.44 13.14 -18.37
N LYS A 128 6.23 13.95 -19.11
CA LYS A 128 7.50 14.53 -18.62
C LYS A 128 7.43 15.18 -17.22
N ASN A 129 6.25 15.57 -16.77
CA ASN A 129 5.98 16.28 -15.51
C ASN A 129 5.08 15.47 -14.55
N ALA A 130 5.02 14.14 -14.70
CA ALA A 130 4.17 13.32 -13.88
C ALA A 130 4.95 12.74 -12.70
N PHE A 131 4.85 13.37 -11.56
CA PHE A 131 5.12 12.69 -10.29
C PHE A 131 4.10 11.57 -10.09
N PHE A 132 4.55 10.44 -9.53
CA PHE A 132 3.75 9.29 -9.19
C PHE A 132 2.85 9.63 -8.00
N ASP A 133 1.66 10.14 -8.29
CA ASP A 133 0.77 10.57 -7.25
C ASP A 133 -0.61 9.93 -7.42
N GLU A 134 -1.03 9.19 -6.43
CA GLU A 134 -2.36 8.60 -6.34
C GLU A 134 -3.46 9.63 -6.44
N ARG A 135 -3.18 10.84 -5.98
CA ARG A 135 -4.07 11.97 -6.06
C ARG A 135 -4.53 12.23 -7.48
N ARG A 136 -3.70 11.93 -8.49
CA ARG A 136 -4.05 12.07 -9.91
C ARG A 136 -5.18 11.15 -10.36
N MET A 137 -5.46 10.10 -9.59
CA MET A 137 -6.61 9.22 -9.81
C MET A 137 -7.92 9.84 -9.30
N ASP A 138 -7.84 10.79 -8.37
CA ASP A 138 -9.00 11.52 -7.88
C ASP A 138 -9.43 12.56 -8.91
N PRO A 139 -10.69 12.52 -9.39
CA PRO A 139 -11.19 13.53 -10.31
C PRO A 139 -11.09 14.97 -9.78
N ARG A 140 -11.07 15.15 -8.46
CA ARG A 140 -10.90 16.46 -7.81
C ARG A 140 -9.48 17.00 -8.00
N TYR A 141 -8.49 16.12 -8.06
CA TYR A 141 -7.08 16.47 -8.08
C TYR A 141 -6.71 17.41 -9.24
N THR A 142 -7.01 17.02 -10.48
CA THR A 142 -6.70 17.83 -11.65
C THR A 142 -7.36 19.21 -11.57
N LYS A 143 -8.61 19.26 -11.10
CA LYS A 143 -9.37 20.50 -10.94
C LYS A 143 -8.71 21.44 -9.92
N GLU A 144 -8.35 20.95 -8.75
CA GLU A 144 -7.71 21.76 -7.71
C GLU A 144 -6.30 22.18 -8.09
N ARG A 145 -5.51 21.31 -8.68
CA ARG A 145 -4.17 21.63 -9.21
C ARG A 145 -4.22 22.73 -10.27
N ASP A 146 -5.12 22.62 -11.24
CA ASP A 146 -5.26 23.63 -12.29
C ASP A 146 -5.81 24.97 -11.76
N LYS A 147 -6.67 24.91 -10.77
CA LYS A 147 -7.18 26.08 -10.05
C LYS A 147 -6.07 26.79 -9.26
N PHE A 148 -5.23 26.02 -8.55
CA PHE A 148 -4.06 26.52 -7.84
C PHE A 148 -3.10 27.22 -8.81
N ALA A 149 -2.68 26.53 -9.88
CA ALA A 149 -1.75 27.07 -10.85
C ALA A 149 -2.27 28.37 -11.48
N ARG A 150 -3.54 28.40 -11.92
CA ARG A 150 -4.16 29.61 -12.49
C ARG A 150 -4.22 30.76 -11.46
N LYS A 151 -4.55 30.46 -10.20
CA LYS A 151 -4.62 31.48 -9.13
C LYS A 151 -3.25 32.08 -8.83
N LEU A 152 -2.21 31.25 -8.81
CA LEU A 152 -0.83 31.69 -8.60
C LEU A 152 -0.36 32.63 -9.71
N PHE A 153 -0.57 32.27 -10.96
CA PHE A 153 -0.19 33.07 -12.12
C PHE A 153 -1.04 34.33 -12.30
N ALA A 154 -2.37 34.26 -12.08
CA ALA A 154 -3.25 35.42 -12.18
C ALA A 154 -2.88 36.52 -11.19
N LYS A 155 -2.40 36.18 -10.00
CA LYS A 155 -1.98 37.14 -8.97
C LYS A 155 -0.54 37.66 -9.20
N LYS A 156 0.17 37.20 -10.23
CA LYS A 156 1.60 37.48 -10.45
C LYS A 156 2.45 37.22 -9.19
N ASN A 157 1.99 36.32 -8.33
CA ASN A 157 2.67 36.00 -7.08
C ASN A 157 3.64 34.83 -7.29
N LEU A 158 4.63 35.05 -8.18
CA LEU A 158 5.64 34.06 -8.50
C LEU A 158 6.81 34.08 -7.51
N LYS A 159 6.71 34.87 -6.44
CA LYS A 159 7.77 34.96 -5.44
C LYS A 159 7.95 33.61 -4.74
N GLY A 160 9.14 33.05 -4.90
CA GLY A 160 9.48 31.75 -4.34
C GLY A 160 9.17 30.56 -5.25
N LEU A 161 8.51 30.76 -6.40
CA LEU A 161 8.41 29.71 -7.40
C LEU A 161 9.74 29.64 -8.15
N ILE A 162 10.23 28.46 -8.35
CA ILE A 162 11.47 28.15 -9.08
C ILE A 162 11.14 27.34 -10.33
N ASP A 163 12.06 27.28 -11.25
CA ASP A 163 12.00 26.40 -12.42
C ASP A 163 12.18 24.95 -11.94
N LEU A 164 11.06 24.25 -11.77
CA LEU A 164 11.01 22.88 -11.22
C LEU A 164 11.15 21.81 -12.31
N ASP A 165 10.81 22.15 -13.57
CA ASP A 165 10.97 21.21 -14.69
C ASP A 165 12.29 21.37 -15.43
N GLY A 166 13.06 22.42 -15.12
CA GLY A 166 14.39 22.67 -15.67
C GLY A 166 14.39 23.15 -17.11
N ASP A 167 13.28 23.72 -17.60
CA ASP A 167 13.15 24.20 -18.97
C ASP A 167 13.72 25.61 -19.19
N GLY A 168 14.20 26.26 -18.14
CA GLY A 168 14.80 27.61 -18.15
C GLY A 168 13.76 28.73 -18.00
N SER A 169 12.49 28.39 -17.75
CA SER A 169 11.39 29.36 -17.62
C SER A 169 10.47 29.00 -16.46
N ILE A 170 9.99 30.02 -15.73
CA ILE A 170 8.96 29.80 -14.70
C ILE A 170 7.58 29.83 -15.35
N THR A 171 6.93 28.68 -15.41
CA THR A 171 5.67 28.47 -16.14
C THR A 171 4.53 27.94 -15.24
N VAL A 172 3.35 27.76 -15.81
CA VAL A 172 2.22 27.08 -15.16
C VAL A 172 2.58 25.64 -14.77
N ASN A 173 3.51 25.01 -15.51
CA ASN A 173 3.94 23.65 -15.20
C ASN A 173 4.70 23.59 -13.87
N ASP A 174 5.55 24.59 -13.58
CA ASP A 174 6.24 24.66 -12.28
C ASP A 174 5.27 24.79 -11.12
N ALA A 175 4.21 25.59 -11.28
CA ALA A 175 3.17 25.69 -10.28
C ALA A 175 2.42 24.38 -10.08
N LYS A 176 2.21 23.60 -11.15
CA LYS A 176 1.63 22.26 -11.06
C LYS A 176 2.57 21.27 -10.36
N LEU A 177 3.86 21.34 -10.67
CA LEU A 177 4.88 20.53 -10.03
C LEU A 177 5.03 20.86 -8.54
N LEU A 178 4.93 22.14 -8.19
CA LEU A 178 4.91 22.56 -6.78
C LEU A 178 3.71 21.96 -6.05
N PHE A 179 2.53 22.03 -6.62
CA PHE A 179 1.31 21.41 -6.06
C PHE A 179 1.47 19.90 -5.88
N ASP A 180 2.18 19.25 -6.78
CA ASP A 180 2.41 17.81 -6.78
C ASP A 180 3.53 17.38 -5.81
N SER A 181 4.32 18.32 -5.27
CA SER A 181 5.49 17.98 -4.46
C SER A 181 5.11 17.43 -3.08
N ASP A 182 5.97 16.58 -2.55
CA ASP A 182 5.82 15.97 -1.23
C ASP A 182 5.80 16.98 -0.08
N ASP A 183 6.55 18.08 -0.23
CA ASP A 183 6.65 19.13 0.80
C ASP A 183 5.51 20.13 0.74
N PHE A 184 4.68 20.09 -0.30
CA PHE A 184 3.55 20.99 -0.47
C PHE A 184 2.33 20.54 0.31
N ASP A 185 1.55 21.47 0.79
CA ASP A 185 0.26 21.31 1.46
C ASP A 185 -0.84 21.68 0.44
N SER A 186 -1.44 20.65 -0.21
CA SER A 186 -2.33 20.87 -1.34
C SER A 186 -3.72 21.37 -0.96
N ASP A 187 -4.21 21.02 0.22
CA ASP A 187 -5.53 21.42 0.72
C ASP A 187 -5.48 22.56 1.75
N GLY A 188 -4.28 22.91 2.23
CA GLY A 188 -4.04 24.05 3.11
C GLY A 188 -4.39 23.76 4.58
N ASP A 189 -4.35 22.53 5.02
CA ASP A 189 -4.66 22.14 6.40
C ASP A 189 -3.46 22.15 7.35
N GLY A 190 -2.28 22.46 6.82
CA GLY A 190 -1.01 22.56 7.55
C GLY A 190 -0.20 21.27 7.59
N VAL A 191 -0.61 20.25 6.84
CA VAL A 191 0.11 18.98 6.70
C VAL A 191 0.58 18.83 5.27
N SER A 192 1.83 18.43 5.07
CA SER A 192 2.36 18.24 3.72
C SER A 192 1.84 16.97 3.08
N ASN A 193 1.79 16.94 1.75
CA ASN A 193 1.38 15.78 0.97
C ASN A 193 2.12 14.49 1.37
N PHE A 194 3.42 14.59 1.70
CA PHE A 194 4.18 13.45 2.18
C PHE A 194 3.69 12.93 3.53
N MET A 195 3.44 13.86 4.47
CA MET A 195 2.99 13.48 5.81
C MET A 195 1.59 12.84 5.77
N GLU A 196 0.70 13.38 4.95
CA GLU A 196 -0.62 12.78 4.77
C GLU A 196 -0.51 11.38 4.17
N ARG A 197 0.27 11.22 3.10
CA ARG A 197 0.53 9.91 2.51
C ARG A 197 1.13 8.93 3.53
N ALA A 198 2.09 9.38 4.33
CA ALA A 198 2.74 8.54 5.33
C ALA A 198 1.78 8.07 6.43
N PHE A 199 0.80 8.87 6.79
CA PHE A 199 -0.18 8.56 7.84
C PHE A 199 -1.56 8.14 7.31
N GLY A 200 -1.71 7.98 5.99
CA GLY A 200 -2.96 7.53 5.36
C GLY A 200 -4.03 8.62 5.25
N GLY A 201 -3.63 9.90 5.18
CA GLY A 201 -4.49 11.04 4.91
C GLY A 201 -4.83 11.21 3.43
N ASP A 202 -5.74 12.15 3.16
CA ASP A 202 -6.12 12.59 1.82
C ASP A 202 -5.65 14.02 1.59
N SER A 203 -4.58 14.21 0.82
CA SER A 203 -3.96 15.51 0.54
C SER A 203 -4.83 16.50 -0.25
N LEU A 204 -6.08 16.17 -0.51
CA LEU A 204 -7.08 17.08 -1.08
C LEU A 204 -8.24 17.37 -0.11
N SER A 205 -8.16 16.90 1.13
CA SER A 205 -9.24 16.98 2.10
C SER A 205 -8.67 17.27 3.47
N SER A 206 -8.95 18.43 4.03
CA SER A 206 -8.46 18.85 5.35
C SER A 206 -8.86 17.87 6.46
N ASP A 207 -8.13 16.78 6.57
CA ASP A 207 -8.38 15.65 7.47
C ASP A 207 -7.27 15.43 8.50
N SER A 208 -6.29 16.32 8.59
CA SER A 208 -5.12 16.22 9.46
C SER A 208 -5.44 15.87 10.90
N LYS A 209 -6.60 16.29 11.40
CA LYS A 209 -7.05 15.96 12.76
C LYS A 209 -7.33 14.45 12.94
N ASP A 210 -7.63 13.75 11.85
CA ASP A 210 -8.01 12.35 11.90
C ASP A 210 -6.86 11.40 11.56
N THR A 211 -5.87 11.87 10.86
CA THR A 211 -4.76 11.09 10.30
C THR A 211 -3.46 11.24 11.09
N LEU A 212 -3.16 12.43 11.58
CA LEU A 212 -1.92 12.70 12.30
C LEU A 212 -1.76 11.90 13.61
N PRO A 213 -0.52 11.68 14.06
CA PRO A 213 -0.24 11.02 15.33
C PRO A 213 -0.94 11.69 16.52
N ARG A 214 -1.60 10.89 17.36
CA ARG A 214 -2.37 11.38 18.52
C ARG A 214 -1.81 10.86 19.83
N SER A 215 -1.76 11.75 20.80
CA SER A 215 -1.43 11.37 22.17
C SER A 215 -2.60 10.64 22.84
N ILE A 216 -2.32 9.54 23.52
CA ILE A 216 -3.29 8.80 24.34
C ILE A 216 -2.90 8.97 25.82
N LYS A 217 -3.84 9.44 26.63
CA LYS A 217 -3.67 9.56 28.08
C LYS A 217 -4.21 8.31 28.78
N LYS A 218 -3.39 7.72 29.67
CA LYS A 218 -3.81 6.75 30.69
C LYS A 218 -3.28 7.21 32.05
N ASN A 219 -3.91 6.74 33.12
CA ASN A 219 -3.58 7.20 34.49
C ASN A 219 -2.35 6.50 35.10
N ASP A 220 -1.50 5.87 34.30
CA ASP A 220 -0.30 5.16 34.73
C ASP A 220 1.00 6.00 34.58
N GLY A 221 0.86 7.27 34.25
CA GLY A 221 1.97 8.23 34.13
C GLY A 221 2.85 8.07 32.89
N LYS A 222 2.63 7.07 32.05
CA LYS A 222 3.36 6.89 30.79
C LYS A 222 2.80 7.80 29.68
N GLN A 223 3.67 8.22 28.78
CA GLN A 223 3.26 8.90 27.55
C GLN A 223 3.00 7.86 26.45
N ARG A 224 1.98 8.11 25.66
CA ARG A 224 1.60 7.25 24.54
C ARG A 224 1.27 8.07 23.31
N ILE A 225 1.61 7.52 22.16
CA ILE A 225 1.27 8.06 20.86
C ILE A 225 0.76 6.93 19.96
N THR A 226 -0.35 7.19 19.28
CA THR A 226 -0.92 6.27 18.30
C THR A 226 -0.99 6.95 16.94
N PHE A 227 -0.77 6.17 15.89
CA PHE A 227 -0.86 6.64 14.51
C PHE A 227 -1.05 5.46 13.55
N GLN A 228 -1.41 5.76 12.31
CA GLN A 228 -1.40 4.79 11.22
C GLN A 228 -0.06 4.84 10.52
N LYS A 229 0.43 3.69 10.09
CA LYS A 229 1.61 3.56 9.24
C LYS A 229 1.41 2.44 8.24
N TYR A 230 2.17 2.42 7.17
CA TYR A 230 2.19 1.25 6.30
C TYR A 230 2.67 0.03 7.07
N SER A 231 1.97 -1.09 6.94
CA SER A 231 2.46 -2.37 7.43
C SER A 231 3.74 -2.76 6.68
N ALA A 232 4.57 -3.62 7.26
CA ALA A 232 5.83 -4.01 6.65
C ALA A 232 5.67 -4.55 5.22
N THR A 233 4.56 -5.27 4.96
CA THR A 233 4.24 -5.84 3.65
C THR A 233 3.90 -4.78 2.61
N TYR A 234 3.27 -3.68 3.03
CA TYR A 234 2.76 -2.64 2.12
C TYR A 234 3.63 -1.39 2.06
N ASN A 235 4.69 -1.32 2.85
CA ASN A 235 5.63 -0.20 2.87
C ASN A 235 6.64 -0.30 1.71
N THR A 236 6.15 -0.22 0.49
CA THR A 236 6.96 -0.38 -0.74
C THR A 236 7.86 0.82 -1.01
N GLU A 237 7.52 1.99 -0.47
CA GLU A 237 8.32 3.21 -0.57
C GLU A 237 9.49 3.23 0.42
N GLY A 238 9.54 2.29 1.36
CA GLY A 238 10.55 2.28 2.40
C GLY A 238 10.41 3.43 3.39
N ILE A 239 9.17 3.90 3.64
CA ILE A 239 8.93 4.95 4.64
C ILE A 239 9.33 4.43 6.01
N GLU A 240 10.20 5.16 6.66
CA GLU A 240 10.67 4.85 8.01
C GLU A 240 9.94 5.72 9.03
N TYR A 241 9.35 5.08 10.04
CA TYR A 241 8.66 5.74 11.15
C TYR A 241 9.49 5.61 12.41
N ILE A 242 10.02 6.73 12.88
CA ILE A 242 10.91 6.78 14.05
C ILE A 242 10.17 7.46 15.18
N VAL A 243 9.85 6.69 16.22
CA VAL A 243 9.20 7.25 17.42
C VAL A 243 10.28 7.60 18.45
N GLU A 244 10.30 8.85 18.83
CA GLU A 244 11.31 9.40 19.73
C GLU A 244 10.66 10.05 20.94
N ARG A 245 11.35 10.00 22.06
CA ARG A 245 10.99 10.72 23.29
C ARG A 245 11.98 11.82 23.64
N SER A 246 11.49 12.81 24.35
CA SER A 246 12.32 13.88 24.92
C SER A 246 11.79 14.29 26.29
N THR A 247 12.65 14.86 27.13
CA THR A 247 12.27 15.50 28.39
C THR A 247 12.44 17.02 28.34
N ASP A 248 13.12 17.52 27.30
CA ASP A 248 13.52 18.94 27.17
C ASP A 248 13.12 19.56 25.81
N LEU A 249 12.51 18.78 24.90
CA LEU A 249 12.19 19.13 23.51
C LEU A 249 13.43 19.45 22.63
N ARG A 250 14.62 19.26 23.13
CA ARG A 250 15.88 19.52 22.42
C ARG A 250 16.58 18.22 22.06
N THR A 251 16.72 17.34 23.03
CA THR A 251 17.36 16.04 22.86
C THR A 251 16.30 14.96 22.66
N TRP A 252 16.40 14.24 21.56
CA TRP A 252 15.45 13.19 21.17
C TRP A 252 16.15 11.84 21.08
N THR A 253 15.53 10.80 21.60
CA THR A 253 16.05 9.43 21.59
C THR A 253 14.94 8.41 21.38
N THR A 254 15.28 7.33 20.69
CA THR A 254 14.40 6.16 20.55
C THR A 254 14.48 5.23 21.77
N SER A 255 15.50 5.38 22.62
CA SER A 255 15.67 4.59 23.83
C SER A 255 14.52 4.83 24.81
N GLY A 256 13.97 3.74 25.36
CA GLY A 256 12.85 3.80 26.30
C GLY A 256 11.51 4.16 25.63
N VAL A 257 11.37 3.89 24.34
CA VAL A 257 10.10 3.90 23.60
C VAL A 257 9.87 2.51 23.02
N THR A 258 8.71 1.93 23.24
CA THR A 258 8.37 0.59 22.79
C THR A 258 7.00 0.58 22.13
N GLN A 259 6.87 -0.19 21.06
CA GLN A 259 5.56 -0.48 20.47
C GLN A 259 4.82 -1.48 21.39
N VAL A 260 3.58 -1.17 21.71
CA VAL A 260 2.73 -2.01 22.56
C VAL A 260 1.43 -2.34 21.84
N ASP A 261 0.73 -3.36 22.34
CA ASP A 261 -0.54 -3.75 21.75
C ASP A 261 -1.64 -2.72 22.03
N LEU A 262 -2.44 -2.42 21.02
CA LEU A 262 -3.61 -1.53 21.15
C LEU A 262 -4.71 -2.12 22.01
N ASN A 263 -4.85 -3.44 22.03
CA ASN A 263 -5.99 -4.16 22.64
C ASN A 263 -5.69 -4.83 23.99
N GLY A 264 -4.48 -4.65 24.57
CA GLY A 264 -4.16 -5.22 25.88
C GLY A 264 -2.73 -5.73 26.01
N PRO A 265 -2.38 -6.42 27.12
CA PRO A 265 -1.01 -6.85 27.44
C PRO A 265 -0.55 -8.07 26.63
N SER A 266 -0.96 -8.21 25.40
CA SER A 266 -0.51 -9.28 24.54
C SER A 266 0.88 -9.00 23.98
N THR A 267 1.65 -10.00 23.99
CA THR A 267 3.00 -10.19 23.51
C THR A 267 3.26 -9.67 22.12
N ALA A 268 3.99 -8.59 21.95
CA ALA A 268 4.73 -8.28 20.73
C ALA A 268 4.31 -7.06 19.88
N GLY A 269 3.71 -6.04 20.45
CA GLY A 269 3.65 -4.73 19.76
C GLY A 269 3.11 -4.78 18.33
N LYS A 270 2.07 -5.58 18.08
CA LYS A 270 1.46 -5.69 16.75
C LYS A 270 0.52 -4.51 16.52
N GLY A 271 0.60 -3.94 15.33
CA GLY A 271 -0.40 -3.02 14.83
C GLY A 271 -1.74 -3.73 14.57
N VAL A 272 -2.82 -2.97 14.60
CA VAL A 272 -4.15 -3.44 14.20
C VAL A 272 -4.38 -2.98 12.77
N ASP A 273 -4.86 -3.87 11.91
CA ASP A 273 -5.19 -3.53 10.52
C ASP A 273 -6.15 -2.33 10.50
N ALA A 274 -5.75 -1.29 9.78
CA ALA A 274 -6.53 -0.08 9.59
C ALA A 274 -7.14 0.01 8.17
N GLY A 275 -6.95 -1.02 7.35
CA GLY A 275 -7.35 -1.04 5.95
C GLY A 275 -6.33 -0.38 5.02
N GLY A 276 -6.45 -0.62 3.71
CA GLY A 276 -5.59 0.01 2.71
C GLY A 276 -4.09 -0.30 2.83
N GLY A 277 -3.71 -1.39 3.48
CA GLY A 277 -2.30 -1.72 3.74
C GLY A 277 -1.69 -0.97 4.93
N MET A 278 -2.50 -0.20 5.64
CA MET A 278 -2.10 0.52 6.85
C MET A 278 -2.36 -0.32 8.10
N GLU A 279 -1.54 -0.12 9.12
CA GLU A 279 -1.76 -0.61 10.46
C GLU A 279 -1.78 0.54 11.46
N ARG A 280 -2.67 0.48 12.44
CA ARG A 280 -2.66 1.40 13.57
C ARG A 280 -1.77 0.84 14.66
N VAL A 281 -0.83 1.66 15.12
CA VAL A 281 0.16 1.28 16.13
C VAL A 281 0.06 2.17 17.35
N LEU A 282 0.52 1.65 18.48
CA LEU A 282 0.64 2.36 19.74
C LEU A 282 2.06 2.23 20.28
N TYR A 283 2.67 3.34 20.61
CA TYR A 283 3.96 3.39 21.29
C TYR A 283 3.82 4.01 22.66
N GLU A 284 4.59 3.53 23.63
CA GLU A 284 4.63 4.09 24.96
C GLU A 284 6.07 4.28 25.47
N THR A 285 6.23 5.20 26.43
CA THR A 285 7.49 5.33 27.16
C THR A 285 7.63 4.26 28.24
N SER A 286 8.83 3.71 28.43
CA SER A 286 9.13 2.74 29.49
C SER A 286 9.04 3.37 30.89
N ALA A 287 9.46 4.64 31.02
CA ALA A 287 9.42 5.36 32.28
C ALA A 287 8.13 6.20 32.43
N THR A 288 7.67 6.34 33.66
CA THR A 288 6.59 7.26 34.02
C THR A 288 7.08 8.70 34.06
N ARG A 289 6.16 9.68 34.05
CA ARG A 289 6.50 11.11 34.21
C ARG A 289 7.29 11.38 35.49
N ASN A 290 6.90 10.78 36.58
CA ASN A 290 7.56 10.99 37.89
C ASN A 290 9.02 10.50 37.86
N ALA A 291 9.28 9.36 37.24
CA ALA A 291 10.63 8.82 37.09
C ALA A 291 11.53 9.63 36.15
N SER A 292 10.95 10.42 35.24
CA SER A 292 11.67 11.25 34.26
C SER A 292 11.73 12.75 34.60
N GLY A 293 11.48 13.12 35.85
CA GLY A 293 11.51 14.54 36.28
C GLY A 293 10.31 15.36 35.82
N GLY A 294 9.19 14.71 35.52
CA GLY A 294 7.89 15.37 35.35
C GLY A 294 7.48 15.73 33.92
N LYS A 295 8.40 15.84 32.97
CA LYS A 295 8.08 16.17 31.57
C LYS A 295 8.51 15.05 30.64
N GLN A 296 7.61 14.62 29.76
CA GLN A 296 7.92 13.70 28.68
C GLN A 296 7.12 14.08 27.44
N PHE A 297 7.78 14.03 26.31
CA PHE A 297 7.22 14.33 25.00
C PHE A 297 7.51 13.13 24.08
N LEU A 298 6.59 12.87 23.18
CA LEU A 298 6.75 11.89 22.10
C LEU A 298 6.53 12.60 20.77
N ARG A 299 7.32 12.20 19.78
CA ARG A 299 7.09 12.56 18.37
C ARG A 299 7.27 11.36 17.47
N VAL A 300 6.66 11.44 16.32
CA VAL A 300 6.94 10.55 15.20
C VAL A 300 7.68 11.35 14.13
N ARG A 301 8.83 10.87 13.73
CA ARG A 301 9.56 11.40 12.58
C ARG A 301 9.44 10.41 11.43
N VAL A 302 9.14 10.92 10.25
CA VAL A 302 8.94 10.12 9.04
C VAL A 302 9.97 10.54 8.01
N ARG A 303 10.54 9.56 7.31
CA ARG A 303 11.44 9.81 6.17
C ARG A 303 11.37 8.65 5.18
N THR A 304 11.73 8.89 3.94
CA THR A 304 12.04 7.83 2.97
C THR A 304 13.48 7.37 3.18
N LYS A 305 13.74 6.08 2.98
CA LYS A 305 15.10 5.50 3.00
C LYS A 305 15.83 5.79 1.69
#